data_683d2b4ce25a3b70e715471b2aa6500a
#
_entry.id   683d2b4ce25a3b70e715471b2aa6500a
#
_cell.length_a   1.000
_cell.length_b   1.000
_cell.length_c   1.000
_cell.angle_alpha   90.00
_cell.angle_beta   90.00
_cell.angle_gamma   90.00
#
_symmetry.space_group_name_H-M   'P 1'
#
loop_
_entity.id
_entity.type
_entity.pdbx_description
1 polymer ?
#
loop_
_entity_poly.entity_id
_entity_poly.type
_entity_poly.pdbx_seq_one_letter_code
_entity_poly.pdbx_strand_id
1 'polypeptide(L)'
;MSQLVETAADTQITQPEQLVVIVTSASLQTQGMAMVLSRAMQEQGVQLTMLLCDQAAELAIQSYQSPRALAPKGMKPEGLLQQIIDAGATVAVCALYLPNSSYQEQDLRQGVSLAQPAKMAEMLRCANSKVLTF
;
A
#
# COMPACT_ATOMS: atom_id res chain seq x y z
N MET A 1 -7.30 -38.27 9.28
CA MET A 1 -8.05 -37.48 8.31
C MET A 1 -7.96 -35.98 8.62
N SER A 2 -8.45 -35.56 9.79
CA SER A 2 -8.40 -34.12 10.14
C SER A 2 -6.98 -33.60 10.27
N GLN A 3 -6.03 -34.43 10.72
CA GLN A 3 -4.62 -34.06 10.85
C GLN A 3 -3.99 -33.71 9.49
N LEU A 4 -4.34 -34.45 8.44
CA LEU A 4 -3.82 -34.14 7.10
C LEU A 4 -4.33 -32.80 6.60
N VAL A 5 -5.58 -32.47 6.89
CA VAL A 5 -6.17 -31.18 6.53
C VAL A 5 -5.47 -30.07 7.30
N GLU A 6 -5.24 -30.24 8.58
CA GLU A 6 -4.54 -29.28 9.42
C GLU A 6 -3.12 -29.05 8.93
N THR A 7 -2.39 -30.12 8.57
CA THR A 7 -1.03 -29.99 8.03
C THR A 7 -1.01 -29.19 6.74
N ALA A 8 -1.98 -29.41 5.85
CA ALA A 8 -2.08 -28.67 4.61
C ALA A 8 -2.38 -27.17 4.87
N ALA A 9 -3.26 -26.90 5.83
CA ALA A 9 -3.57 -25.54 6.22
C ALA A 9 -2.35 -24.83 6.83
N ASP A 10 -1.61 -25.53 7.70
CA ASP A 10 -0.39 -24.99 8.29
C ASP A 10 0.66 -24.70 7.24
N THR A 11 0.81 -25.58 6.23
CA THR A 11 1.74 -25.37 5.13
C THR A 11 1.37 -24.11 4.35
N GLN A 12 0.08 -23.88 4.13
CA GLN A 12 -0.40 -22.65 3.45
C GLN A 12 -0.13 -21.40 4.28
N ILE A 13 -0.33 -21.47 5.60
CA ILE A 13 -0.10 -20.36 6.51
C ILE A 13 1.38 -19.98 6.57
N THR A 14 2.29 -20.96 6.46
CA THR A 14 3.73 -20.71 6.52
C THR A 14 4.28 -20.03 5.27
N GLN A 15 3.55 -20.04 4.15
CA GLN A 15 3.99 -19.35 2.95
C GLN A 15 3.67 -17.86 3.08
N PRO A 16 4.65 -16.96 2.80
CA PRO A 16 4.41 -15.54 2.89
C PRO A 16 3.34 -15.13 1.88
N GLU A 17 2.32 -14.46 2.35
CA GLU A 17 1.31 -13.86 1.49
C GLU A 17 1.85 -12.56 0.94
N GLN A 18 1.52 -12.29 -0.32
CA GLN A 18 1.76 -11.00 -0.93
C GLN A 18 0.44 -10.25 -1.02
N LEU A 19 0.47 -8.99 -0.63
CA LEU A 19 -0.68 -8.13 -0.69
C LEU A 19 -0.36 -6.94 -1.58
N VAL A 20 -1.22 -6.69 -2.55
CA VAL A 20 -1.15 -5.48 -3.37
C VAL A 20 -2.32 -4.60 -2.95
N VAL A 21 -2.01 -3.41 -2.48
CA VAL A 21 -3.02 -2.42 -2.08
C VAL A 21 -2.98 -1.28 -3.07
N ILE A 22 -4.12 -1.02 -3.70
CA ILE A 22 -4.26 0.09 -4.65
C ILE A 22 -5.16 1.14 -4.01
N VAL A 23 -4.65 2.35 -3.85
CA VAL A 23 -5.38 3.45 -3.24
C VAL A 23 -5.56 4.55 -4.27
N THR A 24 -6.80 4.89 -4.56
CA THR A 24 -7.15 5.92 -5.53
C THR A 24 -7.99 7.03 -4.93
N SER A 25 -8.60 6.79 -3.77
CA SER A 25 -9.62 7.64 -3.20
C SER A 25 -9.10 9.01 -2.78
N ALA A 26 -9.90 10.03 -3.01
CA ALA A 26 -9.70 11.36 -2.49
C ALA A 26 -10.21 11.50 -1.04
N SER A 27 -10.99 10.54 -0.57
CA SER A 27 -11.57 10.57 0.77
C SER A 27 -10.50 10.34 1.82
N LEU A 28 -10.34 11.30 2.71
CA LEU A 28 -9.37 11.22 3.81
C LEU A 28 -9.61 9.99 4.67
N GLN A 29 -10.86 9.69 4.97
CA GLN A 29 -11.20 8.55 5.81
C GLN A 29 -10.89 7.23 5.12
N THR A 30 -11.15 7.12 3.81
CA THR A 30 -10.82 5.94 3.03
C THR A 30 -9.30 5.75 2.94
N GLN A 31 -8.57 6.84 2.70
CA GLN A 31 -7.10 6.80 2.71
C GLN A 31 -6.58 6.32 4.05
N GLY A 32 -7.16 6.83 5.13
CA GLY A 32 -6.80 6.42 6.48
C GLY A 32 -7.03 4.94 6.72
N MET A 33 -8.18 4.43 6.30
CA MET A 33 -8.48 3.00 6.47
C MET A 33 -7.54 2.12 5.68
N ALA A 34 -7.21 2.53 4.45
CA ALA A 34 -6.23 1.79 3.64
C ALA A 34 -4.90 1.66 4.37
N MET A 35 -4.43 2.74 4.99
CA MET A 35 -3.16 2.73 5.72
C MET A 35 -3.24 1.92 7.01
N VAL A 36 -4.34 2.02 7.75
CA VAL A 36 -4.53 1.26 8.99
C VAL A 36 -4.52 -0.24 8.71
N LEU A 37 -5.29 -0.68 7.72
CA LEU A 37 -5.35 -2.10 7.37
C LEU A 37 -4.02 -2.61 6.83
N SER A 38 -3.37 -1.82 5.98
CA SER A 38 -2.08 -2.19 5.42
C SER A 38 -1.03 -2.36 6.51
N ARG A 39 -0.99 -1.43 7.44
CA ARG A 39 -0.02 -1.50 8.56
C ARG A 39 -0.30 -2.71 9.46
N ALA A 40 -1.57 -2.98 9.76
CA ALA A 40 -1.95 -4.14 10.55
C ALA A 40 -1.54 -5.45 9.87
N MET A 41 -1.69 -5.54 8.55
CA MET A 41 -1.28 -6.72 7.81
C MET A 41 0.24 -6.87 7.79
N GLN A 42 0.98 -5.77 7.65
CA GLN A 42 2.44 -5.81 7.76
C GLN A 42 2.88 -6.37 9.11
N GLU A 43 2.22 -5.95 10.18
CA GLU A 43 2.54 -6.42 11.52
C GLU A 43 2.28 -7.92 11.68
N GLN A 44 1.44 -8.49 10.84
CA GLN A 44 1.18 -9.94 10.80
C GLN A 44 2.11 -10.68 9.83
N GLY A 45 3.11 -10.01 9.27
CA GLY A 45 4.11 -10.65 8.42
C GLY A 45 3.77 -10.68 6.94
N VAL A 46 2.72 -9.99 6.51
CA VAL A 46 2.36 -9.95 5.10
C VAL A 46 3.30 -9.00 4.35
N GLN A 47 3.79 -9.44 3.20
CA GLN A 47 4.58 -8.58 2.30
C GLN A 47 3.65 -7.66 1.53
N LEU A 48 3.93 -6.37 1.61
CA LEU A 48 3.03 -5.34 1.11
C LEU A 48 3.65 -4.60 -0.07
N THR A 49 2.89 -4.48 -1.14
CA THR A 49 3.14 -3.54 -2.22
C THR A 49 1.96 -2.61 -2.31
N MET A 50 2.21 -1.31 -2.29
CA MET A 50 1.17 -0.30 -2.36
C MET A 50 1.33 0.54 -3.60
N LEU A 51 0.25 0.67 -4.36
CA LEU A 51 0.19 1.54 -5.53
C LEU A 51 -0.74 2.70 -5.22
N LEU A 52 -0.20 3.91 -5.30
CA LEU A 52 -0.97 5.14 -5.07
C LEU A 52 -1.27 5.80 -6.41
N CYS A 53 -2.53 6.05 -6.65
CA CYS A 53 -3.01 6.59 -7.92
C CYS A 53 -3.97 7.74 -7.67
N ASP A 54 -4.15 8.58 -8.70
CA ASP A 54 -5.10 9.68 -8.67
C ASP A 54 -4.85 10.58 -7.45
N GLN A 55 -5.87 11.02 -6.76
CA GLN A 55 -5.70 11.94 -5.63
C GLN A 55 -4.99 11.31 -4.43
N ALA A 56 -5.10 9.99 -4.26
CA ALA A 56 -4.36 9.31 -3.20
C ALA A 56 -2.85 9.36 -3.42
N ALA A 57 -2.38 9.55 -4.64
CA ALA A 57 -0.95 9.68 -4.92
C ALA A 57 -0.33 10.93 -4.29
N GLU A 58 -1.13 11.92 -3.92
CA GLU A 58 -0.65 13.08 -3.19
C GLU A 58 0.00 12.71 -1.86
N LEU A 59 -0.43 11.61 -1.25
CA LEU A 59 0.17 11.11 0.00
C LEU A 59 1.65 10.76 -0.18
N ALA A 60 2.07 10.45 -1.40
CA ALA A 60 3.47 10.12 -1.71
C ALA A 60 4.33 11.37 -1.89
N ILE A 61 3.75 12.56 -1.93
CA ILE A 61 4.49 13.81 -2.09
C ILE A 61 5.07 14.23 -0.74
N GLN A 62 6.36 14.51 -0.71
CA GLN A 62 7.08 14.82 0.52
C GLN A 62 6.47 15.99 1.29
N SER A 63 6.06 17.03 0.57
CA SER A 63 5.53 18.26 1.17
C SER A 63 4.05 18.21 1.46
N TYR A 64 3.33 17.18 1.01
CA TYR A 64 1.89 17.11 1.17
C TYR A 64 1.51 16.81 2.61
N GLN A 65 0.50 17.50 3.10
CA GLN A 65 -0.11 17.22 4.39
C GLN A 65 -1.61 17.13 4.25
N SER A 66 -2.19 16.11 4.86
CA SER A 66 -3.65 15.96 4.91
C SER A 66 -4.28 17.14 5.63
N PRO A 67 -5.50 17.56 5.24
CA PRO A 67 -6.14 18.76 5.78
C PRO A 67 -6.45 18.66 7.27
N ARG A 68 -6.56 17.46 7.82
CA ARG A 68 -6.82 17.25 9.24
C ARG A 68 -6.37 15.87 9.66
N ALA A 69 -6.25 15.67 10.96
CA ALA A 69 -5.99 14.36 11.53
C ALA A 69 -7.31 13.61 11.75
N LEU A 70 -7.25 12.30 11.71
CA LEU A 70 -8.41 11.42 11.87
C LEU A 70 -8.54 10.95 13.32
N ALA A 71 -9.74 11.12 13.90
CA ALA A 71 -10.07 10.54 15.20
C ALA A 71 -10.10 9.01 15.09
N PRO A 72 -9.94 8.25 16.18
CA PRO A 72 -9.77 8.73 17.55
C PRO A 72 -8.35 9.08 17.95
N LYS A 73 -7.32 8.65 17.19
CA LYS A 73 -5.93 8.76 17.62
C LYS A 73 -5.19 9.95 17.02
N GLY A 74 -5.87 10.78 16.25
CA GLY A 74 -5.23 11.92 15.61
C GLY A 74 -4.25 11.51 14.52
N MET A 75 -4.57 10.50 13.73
CA MET A 75 -3.71 9.95 12.71
C MET A 75 -3.89 10.67 11.38
N LYS A 76 -2.79 10.86 10.66
CA LYS A 76 -2.81 11.30 9.27
C LYS A 76 -2.36 10.16 8.36
N PRO A 77 -3.01 9.95 7.19
CA PRO A 77 -2.63 8.86 6.29
C PRO A 77 -1.16 8.86 5.90
N GLU A 78 -0.58 10.02 5.63
CA GLU A 78 0.83 10.12 5.27
C GLU A 78 1.77 9.69 6.39
N GLY A 79 1.37 9.86 7.65
CA GLY A 79 2.16 9.39 8.79
C GLY A 79 2.23 7.88 8.85
N LEU A 80 1.11 7.20 8.63
CA LEU A 80 1.10 5.74 8.54
C LEU A 80 1.81 5.25 7.27
N LEU A 81 1.66 5.96 6.16
CA LEU A 81 2.39 5.62 4.95
C LEU A 81 3.89 5.60 5.21
N GLN A 82 4.41 6.57 5.95
CA GLN A 82 5.83 6.60 6.30
C GLN A 82 6.23 5.36 7.11
N GLN A 83 5.40 4.96 8.06
CA GLN A 83 5.66 3.74 8.83
C GLN A 83 5.64 2.50 7.93
N ILE A 84 4.73 2.44 6.97
CA ILE A 84 4.63 1.34 6.01
C ILE A 84 5.89 1.26 5.15
N ILE A 85 6.40 2.39 4.69
CA ILE A 85 7.65 2.47 3.94
C ILE A 85 8.82 1.99 4.80
N ASP A 86 8.91 2.51 6.02
CA ASP A 86 10.01 2.20 6.94
C ASP A 86 10.02 0.71 7.33
N ALA A 87 8.85 0.08 7.32
CA ALA A 87 8.74 -1.36 7.61
C ALA A 87 9.05 -2.26 6.41
N GLY A 88 9.44 -1.68 5.27
CA GLY A 88 9.95 -2.44 4.14
C GLY A 88 8.98 -2.68 3.00
N ALA A 89 7.80 -2.06 3.01
CA ALA A 89 6.88 -2.18 1.89
C ALA A 89 7.43 -1.53 0.64
N THR A 90 7.05 -2.07 -0.50
CA THR A 90 7.26 -1.41 -1.78
C THR A 90 6.09 -0.45 -2.00
N VAL A 91 6.39 0.84 -2.13
CA VAL A 91 5.38 1.86 -2.39
C VAL A 91 5.73 2.57 -3.69
N ALA A 92 4.77 2.66 -4.58
CA ALA A 92 4.96 3.28 -5.88
C ALA A 92 3.77 4.15 -6.24
N VAL A 93 4.01 5.17 -7.05
CA VAL A 93 2.95 5.98 -7.64
C VAL A 93 2.67 5.49 -9.06
N CYS A 94 1.41 5.57 -9.45
CA CYS A 94 0.94 5.22 -10.78
C CYS A 94 1.72 6.01 -11.84
N ALA A 95 2.01 5.36 -12.98
CA ALA A 95 2.78 5.95 -14.07
C ALA A 95 2.11 7.21 -14.65
N LEU A 96 0.80 7.34 -14.50
CA LEU A 96 0.06 8.48 -15.02
C LEU A 96 0.00 9.67 -14.06
N TYR A 97 0.44 9.48 -12.82
CA TYR A 97 0.24 10.53 -11.82
C TYR A 97 1.12 11.76 -12.05
N LEU A 98 2.45 11.56 -12.06
CA LEU A 98 3.36 12.70 -12.19
C LEU A 98 3.17 13.46 -13.50
N PRO A 99 3.04 12.80 -14.67
CA PRO A 99 2.83 13.56 -15.91
C PRO A 99 1.56 14.40 -15.94
N ASN A 100 0.56 14.03 -15.13
CA ASN A 100 -0.71 14.74 -15.05
C ASN A 100 -0.84 15.57 -13.79
N SER A 101 0.27 15.82 -13.10
CA SER A 101 0.33 16.66 -11.90
C SER A 101 1.34 17.78 -12.09
N SER A 102 1.41 18.67 -11.11
CA SER A 102 2.45 19.70 -11.08
C SER A 102 3.74 19.22 -10.41
N TYR A 103 3.78 17.97 -9.94
CA TYR A 103 4.92 17.44 -9.22
C TYR A 103 5.87 16.71 -10.15
N GLN A 104 7.11 16.55 -9.67
CA GLN A 104 8.17 15.82 -10.34
C GLN A 104 8.65 14.69 -9.45
N GLU A 105 9.47 13.80 -10.00
CA GLU A 105 9.97 12.63 -9.27
C GLU A 105 10.69 13.03 -7.98
N GLN A 106 11.42 14.13 -7.99
CA GLN A 106 12.13 14.63 -6.81
C GLN A 106 11.22 15.09 -5.68
N ASP A 107 9.94 15.31 -5.97
CA ASP A 107 8.96 15.70 -4.95
C ASP A 107 8.41 14.50 -4.18
N LEU A 108 8.72 13.29 -4.61
CA LEU A 108 8.26 12.08 -3.94
C LEU A 108 9.02 11.85 -2.63
N ARG A 109 8.32 11.27 -1.65
CA ARG A 109 8.94 10.83 -0.41
C ARG A 109 10.05 9.86 -0.72
N GLN A 110 11.11 9.87 0.11
CA GLN A 110 12.15 8.86 0.04
C GLN A 110 11.52 7.48 0.25
N GLY A 111 11.89 6.53 -0.59
CA GLY A 111 11.33 5.19 -0.53
C GLY A 111 10.13 4.96 -1.44
N VAL A 112 9.64 5.99 -2.11
CA VAL A 112 8.57 5.85 -3.09
C VAL A 112 9.17 5.82 -4.48
N SER A 113 8.74 4.86 -5.28
CA SER A 113 9.21 4.68 -6.66
C SER A 113 8.08 4.96 -7.66
N LEU A 114 8.46 4.96 -8.94
CA LEU A 114 7.49 5.02 -10.03
C LEU A 114 7.07 3.60 -10.40
N ALA A 115 5.77 3.36 -10.48
CA ALA A 115 5.26 2.06 -10.87
C ALA A 115 5.58 1.80 -12.34
N GLN A 116 6.05 0.60 -12.61
CA GLN A 116 6.23 0.12 -13.97
C GLN A 116 5.05 -0.78 -14.32
N PRO A 117 4.27 -0.43 -15.35
CA PRO A 117 3.05 -1.19 -15.65
C PRO A 117 3.27 -2.69 -15.85
N ALA A 118 4.37 -3.08 -16.52
CA ALA A 118 4.66 -4.50 -16.73
C ALA A 118 4.90 -5.24 -15.41
N LYS A 119 5.63 -4.63 -14.49
CA LYS A 119 5.88 -5.20 -13.17
C LYS A 119 4.62 -5.30 -12.34
N MET A 120 3.80 -4.26 -12.38
CA MET A 120 2.53 -4.27 -11.66
C MET A 120 1.60 -5.36 -12.20
N ALA A 121 1.56 -5.52 -13.52
CA ALA A 121 0.76 -6.57 -14.15
C ALA A 121 1.20 -7.96 -13.68
N GLU A 122 2.51 -8.20 -13.59
CA GLU A 122 3.03 -9.46 -13.06
C GLU A 122 2.57 -9.73 -11.64
N MET A 123 2.64 -8.71 -10.79
CA MET A 123 2.21 -8.84 -9.39
C MET A 123 0.72 -9.12 -9.27
N LEU A 124 -0.09 -8.43 -10.08
CA LEU A 124 -1.55 -8.62 -10.06
C LEU A 124 -1.96 -9.98 -10.57
N ARG A 125 -1.15 -10.60 -11.45
CA ARG A 125 -1.42 -11.93 -12.00
C ARG A 125 -0.87 -13.07 -11.14
N CYS A 126 -0.07 -12.75 -10.14
CA CYS A 126 0.56 -13.77 -9.32
C CYS A 126 -0.50 -14.51 -8.48
N ALA A 127 -0.43 -15.85 -8.48
CA ALA A 127 -1.46 -16.68 -7.86
C ALA A 127 -1.53 -16.52 -6.33
N ASN A 128 -0.42 -16.15 -5.69
CA ASN A 128 -0.39 -15.98 -4.24
C ASN A 128 -0.53 -14.52 -3.79
N SER A 129 -0.94 -13.64 -4.70
CA SER A 129 -1.20 -12.24 -4.37
C SER A 129 -2.68 -12.02 -4.08
N LYS A 130 -2.95 -11.27 -3.01
CA LYS A 130 -4.27 -10.69 -2.78
C LYS A 130 -4.21 -9.23 -3.21
N VAL A 131 -5.31 -8.74 -3.77
CA VAL A 131 -5.42 -7.36 -4.23
C VAL A 131 -6.57 -6.70 -3.52
N LEU A 132 -6.27 -5.58 -2.84
CA LEU A 132 -7.28 -4.75 -2.20
C LEU A 132 -7.25 -3.37 -2.84
N THR A 133 -8.43 -2.82 -3.09
CA THR A 133 -8.57 -1.48 -3.68
C THR A 133 -9.38 -0.58 -2.76
N PHE A 134 -8.94 0.65 -2.67
CA PHE A 134 -9.58 1.67 -1.84
C PHE A 134 -9.81 2.94 -2.62
#